data_4d63006ea4059d9bcd585fe37fa28114
#
_entry.id   4d63006ea4059d9bcd585fe37fa28114
#
_cell.length_a   1.000
_cell.length_b   1.000
_cell.length_c   1.000
_cell.angle_alpha   90.00
_cell.angle_beta   90.00
_cell.angle_gamma   90.00
#
_symmetry.space_group_name_H-M   'P 1'
#
loop_
_entity.id
_entity.type
_entity.pdbx_description
1 polymer ?
#
loop_
_entity_poly.entity_id
_entity_poly.type
_entity_poly.pdbx_seq_one_letter_code
_entity_poly.pdbx_strand_id
1 'polypeptide(L)'
;FLKNIPAAHHLARTVETHMKTMVAPGAIFEELGLNYIGPIDGHDIDQLLKVIGNLKNFEGPQFLHIITKKGAGYDLAEEDRIKYHAISKTNTSKNIGKTKPKYQDIFSNWVVDMAREDSDLVAITPAMREGSGLVEFSKEFPERYFDVAIAEQHAVTLSAGLACEKKKPVVAIYSTFLQRAYDQLIHDVALQNLNVTFAIDRA
;
A
#
# COMPACT_ATOMS: atom_id res chain seq x y z
N PHE A 1 35.78 -33.17 8.71
CA PHE A 1 35.18 -34.52 8.74
C PHE A 1 33.97 -34.62 7.83
N LEU A 2 33.08 -33.62 7.79
CA LEU A 2 31.84 -33.63 6.98
C LEU A 2 32.05 -33.42 5.47
N LYS A 3 33.19 -32.89 5.04
CA LYS A 3 33.48 -32.60 3.62
C LYS A 3 33.59 -33.87 2.73
N ASN A 4 33.81 -35.03 3.33
CA ASN A 4 34.00 -36.29 2.61
C ASN A 4 32.71 -37.14 2.44
N ILE A 5 31.58 -36.68 2.92
CA ILE A 5 30.27 -37.34 2.77
C ILE A 5 29.31 -36.35 2.08
N PRO A 6 29.11 -36.45 0.76
CA PRO A 6 28.32 -35.48 -0.01
C PRO A 6 26.90 -35.24 0.55
N ALA A 7 26.25 -36.29 1.02
CA ALA A 7 24.91 -36.21 1.60
C ALA A 7 24.88 -35.45 2.93
N ALA A 8 25.88 -35.66 3.80
CA ALA A 8 25.98 -34.95 5.08
C ALA A 8 26.34 -33.48 4.89
N HIS A 9 27.18 -33.18 3.90
CA HIS A 9 27.54 -31.80 3.55
C HIS A 9 26.30 -31.05 2.96
N HIS A 10 25.53 -31.71 2.13
CA HIS A 10 24.28 -31.15 1.58
C HIS A 10 23.27 -30.88 2.70
N LEU A 11 23.06 -31.86 3.60
CA LEU A 11 22.17 -31.70 4.74
C LEU A 11 22.61 -30.56 5.68
N ALA A 12 23.90 -30.49 6.02
CA ALA A 12 24.43 -29.41 6.85
C ALA A 12 24.26 -28.03 6.22
N ARG A 13 24.45 -27.92 4.91
CA ARG A 13 24.22 -26.69 4.14
C ARG A 13 22.73 -26.30 4.11
N THR A 14 21.85 -27.29 3.93
CA THR A 14 20.41 -27.07 3.98
C THR A 14 19.96 -26.60 5.35
N VAL A 15 20.43 -27.22 6.43
CA VAL A 15 20.14 -26.78 7.81
C VAL A 15 20.69 -25.38 8.10
N GLU A 16 21.93 -25.09 7.68
CA GLU A 16 22.52 -23.76 7.80
C GLU A 16 21.70 -22.70 7.03
N THR A 17 21.26 -23.00 5.81
CA THR A 17 20.40 -22.13 5.01
C THR A 17 19.07 -21.91 5.72
N HIS A 18 18.39 -22.96 6.18
CA HIS A 18 17.12 -22.81 6.90
C HIS A 18 17.26 -22.05 8.24
N MET A 19 18.38 -22.18 8.95
CA MET A 19 18.62 -21.39 10.15
C MET A 19 18.89 -19.92 9.81
N LYS A 20 19.58 -19.62 8.72
CA LYS A 20 19.77 -18.24 8.23
C LYS A 20 18.44 -17.64 7.74
N THR A 21 17.58 -18.46 7.10
CA THR A 21 16.24 -18.04 6.62
C THR A 21 15.33 -17.60 7.75
N MET A 22 15.44 -18.16 8.93
CA MET A 22 14.61 -17.76 10.09
C MET A 22 14.97 -16.38 10.66
N VAL A 23 16.17 -15.86 10.35
CA VAL A 23 16.72 -14.63 10.95
C VAL A 23 17.03 -13.54 9.92
N ALA A 24 17.22 -13.89 8.65
CA ALA A 24 17.64 -12.94 7.62
C ALA A 24 16.49 -12.42 6.75
N PRO A 25 16.32 -11.10 6.61
CA PRO A 25 15.21 -10.49 5.84
C PRO A 25 15.16 -10.91 4.35
N GLY A 26 16.26 -11.42 3.82
CA GLY A 26 16.40 -11.76 2.39
C GLY A 26 16.15 -13.19 2.02
N ALA A 27 15.99 -14.05 2.98
CA ALA A 27 16.05 -15.50 2.79
C ALA A 27 14.94 -16.06 1.86
N ILE A 28 13.74 -15.51 1.91
CA ILE A 28 12.64 -15.89 1.00
C ILE A 28 13.00 -15.58 -0.46
N PHE A 29 13.76 -14.52 -0.72
CA PHE A 29 14.19 -14.16 -2.07
C PHE A 29 15.29 -15.08 -2.58
N GLU A 30 16.18 -15.54 -1.70
CA GLU A 30 17.21 -16.54 -2.03
C GLU A 30 16.56 -17.90 -2.36
N GLU A 31 15.55 -18.33 -1.62
CA GLU A 31 14.79 -19.55 -1.91
C GLU A 31 14.04 -19.46 -3.25
N LEU A 32 13.67 -18.26 -3.69
CA LEU A 32 13.09 -18.01 -5.02
C LEU A 32 14.14 -17.95 -6.14
N GLY A 33 15.41 -18.20 -5.83
CA GLY A 33 16.50 -18.20 -6.79
C GLY A 33 17.07 -16.84 -7.14
N LEU A 34 16.80 -15.81 -6.32
CA LEU A 34 17.33 -14.48 -6.50
C LEU A 34 18.65 -14.32 -5.72
N ASN A 35 19.64 -13.63 -6.28
CA ASN A 35 20.80 -13.18 -5.52
C ASN A 35 20.40 -11.98 -4.65
N TYR A 36 20.23 -12.20 -3.35
CA TYR A 36 19.87 -11.14 -2.42
C TYR A 36 21.09 -10.36 -1.94
N ILE A 37 21.04 -9.04 -2.07
CA ILE A 37 22.06 -8.10 -1.62
C ILE A 37 21.39 -7.04 -0.73
N GLY A 38 21.81 -6.95 0.52
CA GLY A 38 21.27 -5.98 1.46
C GLY A 38 21.00 -6.54 2.85
N PRO A 39 20.31 -5.76 3.69
CA PRO A 39 19.83 -4.40 3.43
C PRO A 39 20.95 -3.36 3.38
N ILE A 40 20.81 -2.34 2.52
CA ILE A 40 21.77 -1.25 2.32
C ILE A 40 21.08 0.07 2.63
N ASP A 41 21.80 1.02 3.25
CA ASP A 41 21.30 2.37 3.44
C ASP A 41 21.17 3.08 2.08
N GLY A 42 19.91 3.38 1.70
CA GLY A 42 19.62 4.07 0.45
C GLY A 42 19.96 5.56 0.45
N HIS A 43 20.38 6.12 1.59
CA HIS A 43 20.85 7.50 1.67
C HIS A 43 22.38 7.59 1.59
N ASP A 44 23.12 6.45 1.66
CA ASP A 44 24.55 6.39 1.41
C ASP A 44 24.82 6.15 -0.10
N ILE A 45 24.96 7.24 -0.84
CA ILE A 45 25.15 7.19 -2.30
C ILE A 45 26.47 6.53 -2.68
N ASP A 46 27.52 6.70 -1.88
CA ASP A 46 28.84 6.13 -2.15
C ASP A 46 28.81 4.60 -2.00
N GLN A 47 28.12 4.09 -0.99
CA GLN A 47 27.90 2.66 -0.81
C GLN A 47 27.05 2.09 -1.95
N LEU A 48 25.95 2.77 -2.32
CA LEU A 48 25.08 2.35 -3.42
C LEU A 48 25.82 2.25 -4.74
N LEU A 49 26.65 3.24 -5.09
CA LEU A 49 27.44 3.25 -6.33
C LEU A 49 28.41 2.06 -6.39
N LYS A 50 29.07 1.74 -5.28
CA LYS A 50 29.98 0.58 -5.20
C LYS A 50 29.22 -0.73 -5.39
N VAL A 51 28.08 -0.89 -4.69
CA VAL A 51 27.27 -2.11 -4.77
C VAL A 51 26.70 -2.29 -6.17
N ILE A 52 26.08 -1.25 -6.74
CA ILE A 52 25.52 -1.31 -8.11
C ILE A 52 26.63 -1.58 -9.15
N GLY A 53 27.83 -1.00 -8.94
CA GLY A 53 28.99 -1.29 -9.77
C GLY A 53 29.39 -2.76 -9.76
N ASN A 54 29.37 -3.40 -8.59
CA ASN A 54 29.67 -4.81 -8.43
C ASN A 54 28.60 -5.73 -9.02
N LEU A 55 27.32 -5.33 -8.91
CA LEU A 55 26.18 -6.11 -9.44
C LEU A 55 26.28 -6.39 -10.93
N LYS A 56 26.91 -5.52 -11.71
CA LYS A 56 27.12 -5.72 -13.15
C LYS A 56 27.93 -6.96 -13.49
N ASN A 57 28.67 -7.50 -12.52
CA ASN A 57 29.53 -8.67 -12.70
C ASN A 57 28.86 -9.98 -12.27
N PHE A 58 27.62 -9.92 -11.72
CA PHE A 58 26.88 -11.11 -11.31
C PHE A 58 25.97 -11.58 -12.42
N GLU A 59 25.85 -12.87 -12.58
CA GLU A 59 24.90 -13.54 -13.47
C GLU A 59 23.58 -13.87 -12.73
N GLY A 60 22.50 -13.99 -13.47
CA GLY A 60 21.18 -14.31 -12.94
C GLY A 60 20.43 -13.10 -12.35
N PRO A 61 19.25 -13.34 -11.80
CA PRO A 61 18.41 -12.27 -11.27
C PRO A 61 18.96 -11.76 -9.94
N GLN A 62 19.07 -10.44 -9.82
CA GLN A 62 19.61 -9.75 -8.65
C GLN A 62 18.47 -9.06 -7.88
N PHE A 63 18.46 -9.19 -6.54
CA PHE A 63 17.54 -8.49 -5.66
C PHE A 63 18.33 -7.57 -4.72
N LEU A 64 18.36 -6.27 -5.05
CA LEU A 64 19.00 -5.26 -4.21
C LEU A 64 18.00 -4.66 -3.23
N HIS A 65 18.16 -4.96 -1.95
CA HIS A 65 17.33 -4.42 -0.87
C HIS A 65 17.91 -3.12 -0.34
N ILE A 66 17.20 -2.02 -0.56
CA ILE A 66 17.58 -0.67 -0.14
C ILE A 66 16.60 -0.20 0.92
N ILE A 67 17.10 0.27 2.06
CA ILE A 67 16.30 0.89 3.11
C ILE A 67 16.43 2.41 2.99
N THR A 68 15.28 3.09 2.91
CA THR A 68 15.23 4.55 2.88
C THR A 68 14.28 5.08 3.95
N LYS A 69 14.55 6.30 4.42
CA LYS A 69 13.65 7.08 5.26
C LYS A 69 12.94 8.11 4.39
N LYS A 70 11.62 7.98 4.25
CA LYS A 70 10.83 8.92 3.46
C LYS A 70 10.92 10.32 4.03
N GLY A 71 11.26 11.30 3.19
CA GLY A 71 11.46 12.69 3.60
C GLY A 71 12.85 13.02 4.14
N ALA A 72 13.79 12.04 4.14
CA ALA A 72 15.14 12.24 4.66
C ALA A 72 15.82 13.48 4.07
N GLY A 73 16.42 14.30 4.97
CA GLY A 73 17.09 15.55 4.60
C GLY A 73 16.17 16.77 4.48
N TYR A 74 14.87 16.62 4.77
CA TYR A 74 13.92 17.73 4.86
C TYR A 74 13.05 17.59 6.12
N ASP A 75 13.39 18.35 7.18
CA ASP A 75 12.82 18.19 8.52
C ASP A 75 11.29 18.17 8.53
N LEU A 76 10.63 19.08 7.81
CA LEU A 76 9.17 19.13 7.72
C LEU A 76 8.55 17.89 7.11
N ALA A 77 9.24 17.25 6.17
CA ALA A 77 8.78 16.00 5.56
C ALA A 77 9.09 14.78 6.44
N GLU A 78 10.10 14.86 7.29
CA GLU A 78 10.39 13.84 8.29
C GLU A 78 9.36 13.85 9.42
N GLU A 79 8.84 15.03 9.79
CA GLU A 79 7.79 15.21 10.80
C GLU A 79 6.41 14.83 10.29
N ASP A 80 6.04 15.24 9.06
CA ASP A 80 4.73 14.94 8.45
C ASP A 80 4.87 14.34 7.05
N ARG A 81 5.11 13.02 7.01
CA ARG A 81 5.32 12.26 5.78
C ARG A 81 4.08 12.19 4.88
N ILE A 82 2.89 12.35 5.46
CA ILE A 82 1.62 12.30 4.73
C ILE A 82 1.44 13.60 3.95
N LYS A 83 1.57 14.73 4.63
CA LYS A 83 1.44 16.07 4.03
C LYS A 83 2.47 16.30 2.92
N TYR A 84 3.70 15.83 3.12
CA TYR A 84 4.80 15.99 2.18
C TYR A 84 4.98 14.81 1.22
N HIS A 85 3.99 13.91 1.14
CA HIS A 85 4.01 12.80 0.16
C HIS A 85 4.00 13.32 -1.28
N ALA A 86 3.25 14.41 -1.54
CA ALA A 86 3.25 15.14 -2.79
C ALA A 86 3.39 16.64 -2.49
N ILE A 87 4.49 17.24 -2.89
CA ILE A 87 4.71 18.67 -2.70
C ILE A 87 3.86 19.43 -3.71
N SER A 88 2.78 20.05 -3.24
CA SER A 88 2.07 21.06 -4.02
C SER A 88 2.91 22.34 -4.08
N LYS A 89 2.78 23.13 -5.17
CA LYS A 89 3.40 24.45 -5.29
C LYS A 89 3.20 25.22 -3.98
N THR A 90 4.28 25.52 -3.29
CA THR A 90 4.26 26.49 -2.19
C THR A 90 3.91 27.84 -2.80
N ASN A 91 2.63 28.22 -2.70
CA ASN A 91 2.22 29.58 -3.02
C ASN A 91 2.88 30.51 -2.01
N THR A 92 3.98 31.11 -2.39
CA THR A 92 4.67 32.19 -1.66
C THR A 92 3.83 33.47 -1.58
N SER A 93 2.68 33.53 -2.20
CA SER A 93 1.72 34.62 -2.10
C SER A 93 0.59 34.25 -1.13
N LYS A 94 0.53 34.97 -0.02
CA LYS A 94 -0.59 34.95 0.93
C LYS A 94 -1.88 35.48 0.29
N ASN A 95 -2.44 34.77 -0.66
CA ASN A 95 -3.84 34.98 -1.03
C ASN A 95 -4.70 34.17 -0.07
N ILE A 96 -5.01 34.77 1.09
CA ILE A 96 -6.06 34.35 2.02
C ILE A 96 -7.42 34.70 1.38
N GLY A 97 -7.70 34.15 0.22
CA GLY A 97 -9.06 34.07 -0.32
C GLY A 97 -9.69 32.80 0.24
N LYS A 98 -10.95 32.85 0.67
CA LYS A 98 -11.73 31.66 1.04
C LYS A 98 -11.64 30.67 -0.14
N THR A 99 -10.82 29.63 0.01
CA THR A 99 -10.77 28.55 -0.99
C THR A 99 -12.14 27.87 -1.01
N LYS A 100 -12.71 27.71 -2.20
CA LYS A 100 -13.95 26.92 -2.35
C LYS A 100 -13.69 25.49 -1.85
N PRO A 101 -14.69 24.86 -1.20
CA PRO A 101 -14.53 23.46 -0.77
C PRO A 101 -14.29 22.58 -1.99
N LYS A 102 -13.41 21.60 -1.84
CA LYS A 102 -13.18 20.57 -2.85
C LYS A 102 -14.35 19.59 -2.86
N TYR A 103 -14.59 18.90 -3.97
CA TYR A 103 -15.58 17.81 -4.01
C TYR A 103 -15.30 16.73 -2.97
N GLN A 104 -14.03 16.43 -2.73
CA GLN A 104 -13.57 15.52 -1.68
C GLN A 104 -14.04 15.95 -0.28
N ASP A 105 -14.04 17.24 0.04
CA ASP A 105 -14.48 17.76 1.34
C ASP A 105 -16.02 17.61 1.49
N ILE A 106 -16.75 17.81 0.40
CA ILE A 106 -18.21 17.61 0.35
C ILE A 106 -18.54 16.13 0.55
N PHE A 107 -17.84 15.24 -0.15
CA PHE A 107 -18.00 13.79 0.00
C PHE A 107 -17.67 13.33 1.43
N SER A 108 -16.59 13.84 2.01
CA SER A 108 -16.18 13.53 3.39
C SER A 108 -17.30 13.85 4.40
N ASN A 109 -17.88 15.04 4.31
CA ASN A 109 -18.97 15.42 5.19
C ASN A 109 -20.22 14.54 4.94
N TRP A 110 -20.59 14.33 3.68
CA TRP A 110 -21.75 13.53 3.32
C TRP A 110 -21.65 12.08 3.85
N VAL A 111 -20.51 11.41 3.68
CA VAL A 111 -20.37 10.00 4.09
C VAL A 111 -20.41 9.84 5.61
N VAL A 112 -19.90 10.82 6.35
CA VAL A 112 -19.97 10.86 7.83
C VAL A 112 -21.42 11.10 8.28
N ASP A 113 -22.12 12.06 7.69
CA ASP A 113 -23.52 12.35 8.03
C ASP A 113 -24.42 11.15 7.75
N MET A 114 -24.28 10.51 6.58
CA MET A 114 -25.03 9.29 6.25
C MET A 114 -24.72 8.14 7.22
N ALA A 115 -23.47 7.99 7.66
CA ALA A 115 -23.10 6.93 8.60
C ALA A 115 -23.65 7.16 10.02
N ARG A 116 -23.95 8.41 10.39
CA ARG A 116 -24.65 8.73 11.65
C ARG A 116 -26.09 8.29 11.60
N GLU A 117 -26.71 8.42 10.44
CA GLU A 117 -28.14 8.06 10.22
C GLU A 117 -28.31 6.56 9.96
N ASP A 118 -27.31 5.91 9.35
CA ASP A 118 -27.37 4.51 8.92
C ASP A 118 -26.19 3.69 9.45
N SER A 119 -26.47 2.81 10.39
CA SER A 119 -25.46 1.94 11.02
C SER A 119 -24.94 0.84 10.09
N ASP A 120 -25.60 0.57 8.98
CA ASP A 120 -25.16 -0.43 8.01
C ASP A 120 -24.22 0.13 6.96
N LEU A 121 -24.04 1.47 6.90
CA LEU A 121 -23.09 2.09 6.02
C LEU A 121 -21.66 1.80 6.49
N VAL A 122 -20.84 1.27 5.59
CA VAL A 122 -19.40 0.99 5.78
C VAL A 122 -18.60 1.65 4.67
N ALA A 123 -17.41 2.14 4.98
CA ALA A 123 -16.52 2.77 4.02
C ALA A 123 -15.27 1.93 3.78
N ILE A 124 -14.89 1.79 2.51
CA ILE A 124 -13.76 0.97 2.06
C ILE A 124 -12.88 1.83 1.16
N THR A 125 -11.57 1.74 1.33
CA THR A 125 -10.61 2.39 0.43
C THR A 125 -9.34 1.56 0.29
N PRO A 126 -8.72 1.49 -0.90
CA PRO A 126 -7.41 0.85 -1.08
C PRO A 126 -6.28 1.87 -0.87
N ALA A 127 -5.76 1.97 0.37
CA ALA A 127 -4.63 2.83 0.77
C ALA A 127 -4.80 4.33 0.47
N MET A 128 -6.05 4.83 0.44
CA MET A 128 -6.35 6.21 0.00
C MET A 128 -7.16 7.02 1.02
N ARG A 129 -7.00 6.76 2.32
CA ARG A 129 -7.79 7.40 3.38
C ARG A 129 -7.83 8.93 3.26
N GLU A 130 -6.65 9.57 3.14
CA GLU A 130 -6.53 11.02 3.03
C GLU A 130 -7.03 11.51 1.66
N GLY A 131 -6.62 10.83 0.60
CA GLY A 131 -6.97 11.18 -0.78
C GLY A 131 -8.44 11.03 -1.10
N SER A 132 -9.13 10.09 -0.47
CA SER A 132 -10.57 9.85 -0.65
C SER A 132 -11.46 10.62 0.34
N GLY A 133 -10.88 11.41 1.26
CA GLY A 133 -11.66 12.18 2.23
C GLY A 133 -12.29 11.32 3.34
N LEU A 134 -11.71 10.16 3.68
CA LEU A 134 -12.25 9.26 4.70
C LEU A 134 -11.60 9.41 6.09
N VAL A 135 -10.81 10.46 6.32
CA VAL A 135 -10.10 10.68 7.58
C VAL A 135 -11.07 10.80 8.75
N GLU A 136 -12.10 11.64 8.65
CA GLU A 136 -13.07 11.83 9.73
C GLU A 136 -13.95 10.60 9.93
N PHE A 137 -14.35 9.93 8.84
CA PHE A 137 -15.08 8.67 8.91
C PHE A 137 -14.28 7.60 9.69
N SER A 138 -13.00 7.45 9.40
CA SER A 138 -12.13 6.45 10.05
C SER A 138 -11.94 6.72 11.56
N LYS A 139 -12.05 7.97 12.01
CA LYS A 139 -11.96 8.34 13.42
C LYS A 139 -13.28 8.12 14.17
N GLU A 140 -14.40 8.51 13.55
CA GLU A 140 -15.72 8.43 14.17
C GLU A 140 -16.30 7.01 14.14
N PHE A 141 -16.01 6.25 13.06
CA PHE A 141 -16.55 4.90 12.85
C PHE A 141 -15.45 3.87 12.54
N PRO A 142 -14.46 3.65 13.44
CA PRO A 142 -13.32 2.77 13.16
C PRO A 142 -13.73 1.33 12.82
N GLU A 143 -14.80 0.81 13.42
CA GLU A 143 -15.32 -0.55 13.17
C GLU A 143 -16.06 -0.69 11.82
N ARG A 144 -16.33 0.41 11.15
CA ARG A 144 -17.02 0.46 9.86
C ARG A 144 -16.15 1.02 8.74
N TYR A 145 -14.85 1.20 9.03
CA TYR A 145 -13.85 1.68 8.09
C TYR A 145 -12.85 0.57 7.76
N PHE A 146 -12.65 0.34 6.46
CA PHE A 146 -11.74 -0.70 5.97
C PHE A 146 -10.73 -0.10 4.98
N ASP A 147 -9.47 -0.04 5.38
CA ASP A 147 -8.36 0.21 4.47
C ASP A 147 -7.72 -1.12 4.09
N VAL A 148 -7.88 -1.52 2.86
CA VAL A 148 -7.40 -2.81 2.35
C VAL A 148 -5.98 -2.74 1.78
N ALA A 149 -5.24 -1.67 2.06
CA ALA A 149 -3.95 -1.38 1.47
C ALA A 149 -4.04 -1.28 -0.07
N ILE A 150 -2.94 -1.46 -0.80
CA ILE A 150 -2.92 -1.37 -2.28
C ILE A 150 -3.44 -2.70 -2.87
N ALA A 151 -4.72 -2.98 -2.63
CA ALA A 151 -5.39 -4.20 -3.05
C ALA A 151 -6.81 -3.89 -3.59
N GLU A 152 -6.87 -3.26 -4.75
CA GLU A 152 -8.10 -2.76 -5.34
C GLU A 152 -9.12 -3.87 -5.64
N GLN A 153 -8.66 -5.04 -6.10
CA GLN A 153 -9.51 -6.20 -6.31
C GLN A 153 -10.16 -6.65 -5.00
N HIS A 154 -9.38 -6.68 -3.92
CA HIS A 154 -9.90 -7.02 -2.60
C HIS A 154 -10.93 -6.00 -2.10
N ALA A 155 -10.72 -4.71 -2.34
CA ALA A 155 -11.68 -3.66 -1.98
C ALA A 155 -13.06 -3.94 -2.59
N VAL A 156 -13.10 -4.29 -3.87
CA VAL A 156 -14.35 -4.57 -4.59
C VAL A 156 -14.99 -5.88 -4.14
N THR A 157 -14.22 -6.97 -4.04
CA THR A 157 -14.74 -8.27 -3.58
C THR A 157 -15.21 -8.22 -2.13
N LEU A 158 -14.49 -7.53 -1.23
CA LEU A 158 -14.93 -7.30 0.15
C LEU A 158 -16.26 -6.53 0.20
N SER A 159 -16.39 -5.48 -0.63
CA SER A 159 -17.63 -4.70 -0.68
C SER A 159 -18.82 -5.56 -1.15
N ALA A 160 -18.61 -6.44 -2.12
CA ALA A 160 -19.62 -7.39 -2.57
C ALA A 160 -20.04 -8.34 -1.43
N GLY A 161 -19.09 -8.91 -0.71
CA GLY A 161 -19.38 -9.78 0.45
C GLY A 161 -20.16 -9.05 1.55
N LEU A 162 -19.78 -7.81 1.89
CA LEU A 162 -20.51 -6.99 2.85
C LEU A 162 -21.93 -6.66 2.39
N ALA A 163 -22.13 -6.41 1.08
CA ALA A 163 -23.44 -6.19 0.51
C ALA A 163 -24.35 -7.44 0.60
N CYS A 164 -23.79 -8.65 0.46
CA CYS A 164 -24.52 -9.90 0.71
C CYS A 164 -25.04 -10.00 2.15
N GLU A 165 -24.31 -9.45 3.12
CA GLU A 165 -24.71 -9.37 4.54
C GLU A 165 -25.55 -8.12 4.86
N LYS A 166 -26.16 -7.51 3.84
CA LYS A 166 -27.04 -6.34 3.94
C LYS A 166 -26.36 -5.06 4.43
N LYS A 167 -25.06 -5.01 4.44
CA LYS A 167 -24.34 -3.76 4.64
C LYS A 167 -24.46 -2.87 3.42
N LYS A 168 -24.20 -1.58 3.59
CA LYS A 168 -24.23 -0.56 2.54
C LYS A 168 -22.81 -0.04 2.30
N PRO A 169 -22.00 -0.77 1.54
CA PRO A 169 -20.61 -0.39 1.33
C PRO A 169 -20.48 0.78 0.37
N VAL A 170 -19.65 1.74 0.74
CA VAL A 170 -19.19 2.85 -0.07
C VAL A 170 -17.69 2.65 -0.33
N VAL A 171 -17.33 2.34 -1.56
CA VAL A 171 -15.94 2.18 -2.00
C VAL A 171 -15.42 3.50 -2.54
N ALA A 172 -14.54 4.16 -1.80
CA ALA A 172 -13.91 5.40 -2.22
C ALA A 172 -12.56 5.10 -2.88
N ILE A 173 -12.50 5.29 -4.20
CA ILE A 173 -11.37 4.85 -5.03
C ILE A 173 -11.15 5.83 -6.19
N TYR A 174 -9.88 6.01 -6.61
CA TYR A 174 -9.58 6.76 -7.82
C TYR A 174 -9.89 5.95 -9.09
N SER A 175 -10.34 6.62 -10.14
CA SER A 175 -10.70 5.98 -11.42
C SER A 175 -9.54 5.14 -11.98
N THR A 176 -8.32 5.66 -11.93
CA THR A 176 -7.13 4.96 -12.43
C THR A 176 -6.81 3.69 -11.64
N PHE A 177 -7.18 3.62 -10.35
CA PHE A 177 -6.94 2.44 -9.52
C PHE A 177 -8.06 1.41 -9.64
N LEU A 178 -9.30 1.86 -9.86
CA LEU A 178 -10.44 0.97 -10.08
C LEU A 178 -10.25 0.05 -11.29
N GLN A 179 -9.48 0.46 -12.29
CA GLN A 179 -9.21 -0.40 -13.46
C GLN A 179 -8.52 -1.73 -13.09
N ARG A 180 -7.81 -1.82 -11.96
CA ARG A 180 -7.27 -3.09 -11.47
C ARG A 180 -8.34 -4.06 -10.98
N ALA A 181 -9.49 -3.57 -10.59
CA ALA A 181 -10.62 -4.34 -10.07
C ALA A 181 -11.78 -4.42 -11.08
N TYR A 182 -11.50 -4.22 -12.35
CA TYR A 182 -12.51 -4.24 -13.41
C TYR A 182 -13.28 -5.55 -13.46
N ASP A 183 -12.58 -6.65 -13.34
CA ASP A 183 -13.13 -8.00 -13.35
C ASP A 183 -14.06 -8.22 -12.13
N GLN A 184 -13.59 -7.87 -10.93
CA GLN A 184 -14.36 -7.98 -9.70
C GLN A 184 -15.59 -7.07 -9.71
N LEU A 185 -15.47 -5.87 -10.28
CA LEU A 185 -16.61 -4.97 -10.43
C LEU A 185 -17.74 -5.61 -11.26
N ILE A 186 -17.39 -6.28 -12.35
CA ILE A 186 -18.36 -6.97 -13.21
C ILE A 186 -18.87 -8.23 -12.53
N HIS A 187 -17.98 -9.13 -12.15
CA HIS A 187 -18.34 -10.46 -11.69
C HIS A 187 -18.92 -10.47 -10.28
N ASP A 188 -18.26 -9.78 -9.33
CA ASP A 188 -18.63 -9.87 -7.92
C ASP A 188 -19.77 -8.91 -7.55
N VAL A 189 -19.92 -7.78 -8.27
CA VAL A 189 -20.92 -6.76 -7.94
C VAL A 189 -22.02 -6.68 -8.99
N ALA A 190 -21.69 -6.38 -10.25
CA ALA A 190 -22.68 -6.04 -11.26
C ALA A 190 -23.53 -7.25 -11.68
N LEU A 191 -22.92 -8.40 -11.99
CA LEU A 191 -23.65 -9.62 -12.37
C LEU A 191 -24.53 -10.16 -11.25
N GLN A 192 -24.14 -9.93 -9.99
CA GLN A 192 -24.89 -10.36 -8.83
C GLN A 192 -25.91 -9.31 -8.35
N ASN A 193 -25.96 -8.17 -9.02
CA ASN A 193 -26.86 -7.05 -8.70
C ASN A 193 -26.78 -6.61 -7.24
N LEU A 194 -25.56 -6.53 -6.69
CA LEU A 194 -25.31 -6.15 -5.31
C LEU A 194 -25.33 -4.63 -5.13
N ASN A 195 -25.84 -4.17 -3.98
CA ASN A 195 -25.95 -2.77 -3.65
C ASN A 195 -24.61 -2.23 -3.09
N VAL A 196 -23.70 -1.86 -3.99
CA VAL A 196 -22.41 -1.25 -3.68
C VAL A 196 -22.34 0.14 -4.30
N THR A 197 -21.98 1.14 -3.52
CA THR A 197 -21.76 2.51 -4.00
C THR A 197 -20.28 2.75 -4.27
N PHE A 198 -19.93 3.17 -5.48
CA PHE A 198 -18.57 3.54 -5.86
C PHE A 198 -18.45 5.07 -5.92
N ALA A 199 -17.68 5.65 -5.00
CA ALA A 199 -17.27 7.05 -5.02
C ALA A 199 -15.95 7.17 -5.78
N ILE A 200 -16.05 7.47 -7.07
CA ILE A 200 -14.89 7.52 -7.98
C ILE A 200 -14.42 8.96 -8.09
N ASP A 201 -13.17 9.20 -7.67
CA ASP A 201 -12.50 10.50 -7.79
C ASP A 201 -11.45 10.46 -8.89
N ARG A 202 -11.11 11.65 -9.40
CA ARG A 202 -10.10 11.85 -10.46
C ARG A 202 -10.41 11.09 -11.76
N ALA A 203 -11.68 11.18 -12.17
CA ALA A 203 -12.15 10.65 -13.45
C ALA A 203 -11.80 11.57 -14.63
#